data_5316b6b24ac995410f863ca5706b2d4e
#
_entry.id   5316b6b24ac995410f863ca5706b2d4e
#
_cell.length_a   1.000
_cell.length_b   1.000
_cell.length_c   1.000
_cell.angle_alpha   90.00
_cell.angle_beta   90.00
_cell.angle_gamma   90.00
#
_symmetry.space_group_name_H-M   'P 1'
#
loop_
_entity.id
_entity.type
_entity.pdbx_description
1 polymer ?
#
loop_
_entity_poly.entity_id
_entity_poly.type
_entity_poly.pdbx_seq_one_letter_code
_entity_poly.pdbx_strand_id
1 'polypeptide(L)'
;MSLTFSENYDENVRKYDRLFGIGKNYDFISREQKVASRRARFYYIDSFVDSENLERLFIFLAGLEKLTAYKTLSDPRLTAERVKEFAAKYIPYTEVSVETDAGKFAYQIMSGTAGMLFEDFGAAGIILDVRSYPTRGIEQSENDR
;
A
#
# COMPACT_ATOMS: atom_id res chain seq x y z
N MET A 1 -6.32 22.38 9.75
CA MET A 1 -5.56 22.25 8.51
C MET A 1 -5.90 20.96 7.83
N SER A 2 -6.34 21.03 6.59
CA SER A 2 -6.76 19.83 5.90
C SER A 2 -5.58 19.13 5.24
N LEU A 3 -5.61 17.81 5.25
CA LEU A 3 -4.61 16.99 4.60
C LEU A 3 -5.02 16.78 3.14
N THR A 4 -4.11 17.05 2.23
CA THR A 4 -4.38 16.87 0.79
C THR A 4 -3.21 16.20 0.12
N PHE A 5 -3.51 15.48 -0.97
CA PHE A 5 -2.46 14.92 -1.81
C PHE A 5 -1.85 16.01 -2.70
N SER A 6 -0.58 15.87 -2.98
CA SER A 6 0.16 16.71 -3.90
C SER A 6 0.60 15.85 -5.09
N GLU A 7 0.79 16.47 -6.24
CA GLU A 7 1.38 15.76 -7.38
C GLU A 7 2.85 15.41 -7.14
N ASN A 8 3.45 16.00 -6.11
CA ASN A 8 4.85 15.78 -5.78
C ASN A 8 4.97 14.64 -4.76
N TYR A 9 5.59 13.55 -5.16
CA TYR A 9 5.77 12.36 -4.32
C TYR A 9 6.50 12.69 -3.02
N ASP A 10 7.60 13.45 -3.11
CA ASP A 10 8.39 13.76 -1.92
C ASP A 10 7.60 14.61 -0.92
N GLU A 11 6.75 15.49 -1.42
CA GLU A 11 5.90 16.30 -0.56
C GLU A 11 4.88 15.44 0.18
N ASN A 12 4.26 14.49 -0.53
CA ASN A 12 3.34 13.55 0.11
C ASN A 12 4.06 12.74 1.20
N VAL A 13 5.26 12.26 0.90
CA VAL A 13 6.05 11.48 1.87
C VAL A 13 6.32 12.31 3.12
N ARG A 14 6.71 13.57 2.95
CA ARG A 14 6.98 14.44 4.11
C ARG A 14 5.74 14.63 4.98
N LYS A 15 4.57 14.82 4.35
CA LYS A 15 3.31 15.01 5.07
C LYS A 15 2.96 13.77 5.90
N TYR A 16 3.05 12.60 5.30
CA TYR A 16 2.66 11.37 6.00
C TYR A 16 3.70 10.90 7.00
N ASP A 17 4.99 11.09 6.71
CA ASP A 17 6.03 10.82 7.70
C ASP A 17 5.79 11.62 8.99
N ARG A 18 5.41 12.88 8.82
CA ARG A 18 5.13 13.74 9.98
C ARG A 18 3.86 13.31 10.69
N LEU A 19 2.81 13.05 9.92
CA LEU A 19 1.51 12.68 10.49
C LEU A 19 1.61 11.39 11.30
N PHE A 20 2.32 10.40 10.79
CA PHE A 20 2.43 9.09 11.43
C PHE A 20 3.56 9.02 12.46
N GLY A 21 4.35 10.07 12.58
CA GLY A 21 5.46 10.06 13.54
C GLY A 21 6.54 9.06 13.21
N ILE A 22 6.86 8.90 11.92
CA ILE A 22 7.87 7.95 11.49
C ILE A 22 9.21 8.28 12.16
N GLY A 23 9.84 7.25 12.73
CA GLY A 23 11.07 7.41 13.47
C GLY A 23 10.87 7.68 14.96
N LYS A 24 9.64 8.03 15.37
CA LYS A 24 9.30 8.27 16.77
C LYS A 24 8.35 7.21 17.32
N ASN A 25 7.56 6.63 16.44
CA ASN A 25 6.60 5.57 16.79
C ASN A 25 7.09 4.28 16.16
N TYR A 26 7.61 3.38 16.96
CA TYR A 26 8.25 2.15 16.46
C TYR A 26 7.30 1.17 15.80
N ASP A 27 6.01 1.23 16.13
CA ASP A 27 5.02 0.36 15.49
C ASP A 27 4.68 0.83 14.09
N PHE A 28 4.85 2.11 13.82
CA PHE A 28 4.49 2.66 12.51
C PHE A 28 5.70 2.58 11.59
N ILE A 29 5.57 1.75 10.55
CA ILE A 29 6.68 1.43 9.65
C ILE A 29 6.52 2.22 8.36
N SER A 30 7.63 2.75 7.88
CA SER A 30 7.73 3.35 6.56
C SER A 30 8.82 2.61 5.80
N ARG A 31 8.50 2.17 4.59
CA ARG A 31 9.45 1.43 3.76
C ARG A 31 9.37 1.94 2.33
N GLU A 32 10.52 2.26 1.75
CA GLU A 32 10.58 2.66 0.35
C GLU A 32 11.23 1.57 -0.48
N GLN A 33 10.69 1.32 -1.66
CA GLN A 33 11.33 0.44 -2.63
C GLN A 33 10.90 0.85 -4.03
N LYS A 34 11.62 0.40 -5.03
CA LYS A 34 11.27 0.68 -6.41
C LYS A 34 10.25 -0.34 -6.90
N VAL A 35 9.23 0.16 -7.58
CA VAL A 35 8.19 -0.65 -8.21
C VAL A 35 8.06 -0.14 -9.64
N ALA A 36 8.35 -0.98 -10.63
CA ALA A 36 8.28 -0.61 -12.04
C ALA A 36 9.11 0.66 -12.32
N SER A 37 10.30 0.74 -11.76
CA SER A 37 11.24 1.85 -11.91
C SER A 37 10.82 3.15 -11.23
N ARG A 38 9.71 3.14 -10.50
CA ARG A 38 9.24 4.30 -9.74
C ARG A 38 9.47 4.06 -8.26
N ARG A 39 9.67 5.14 -7.51
CA ARG A 39 9.75 5.03 -6.06
C ARG A 39 8.35 4.80 -5.50
N ALA A 40 8.24 3.91 -4.53
CA ALA A 40 7.00 3.65 -3.82
C ALA A 40 7.31 3.65 -2.33
N ARG A 41 6.47 4.33 -1.54
CA ARG A 41 6.62 4.39 -0.09
C ARG A 41 5.42 3.72 0.54
N PHE A 42 5.69 2.73 1.39
CA PHE A 42 4.66 1.96 2.08
C PHE A 42 4.59 2.41 3.53
N TYR A 43 3.36 2.51 4.05
CA TYR A 43 3.11 2.82 5.46
C TYR A 43 2.20 1.77 6.03
N TYR A 44 2.53 1.26 7.20
CA TYR A 44 1.67 0.30 7.89
C TYR A 44 2.04 0.21 9.37
N ILE A 45 1.10 -0.31 10.16
CA ILE A 45 1.34 -0.56 11.58
C ILE A 45 1.69 -2.04 11.69
N ASP A 46 2.90 -2.31 12.15
CA ASP A 46 3.49 -3.66 12.13
C ASP A 46 2.61 -4.71 12.78
N SER A 47 2.01 -4.38 13.93
CA SER A 47 1.19 -5.34 14.66
C SER A 47 -0.17 -5.63 14.02
N PHE A 48 -0.60 -4.83 13.04
CA PHE A 48 -1.91 -4.95 12.43
C PHE A 48 -1.90 -5.71 11.11
N VAL A 49 -0.75 -5.82 10.45
CA VAL A 49 -0.67 -6.43 9.12
C VAL A 49 -0.29 -7.90 9.21
N ASP A 50 -0.70 -8.63 8.17
CA ASP A 50 -0.24 -10.01 7.97
C ASP A 50 1.17 -9.92 7.36
N SER A 51 2.18 -10.12 8.19
CA SER A 51 3.59 -9.95 7.78
C SER A 51 3.97 -10.86 6.62
N GLU A 52 3.44 -12.07 6.62
CA GLU A 52 3.78 -13.04 5.58
C GLU A 52 3.24 -12.61 4.22
N ASN A 53 1.99 -12.16 4.18
CA ASN A 53 1.38 -11.68 2.94
C ASN A 53 2.06 -10.39 2.47
N LEU A 54 2.38 -9.50 3.41
CA LEU A 54 3.04 -8.24 3.07
C LEU A 54 4.45 -8.51 2.51
N GLU A 55 5.20 -9.41 3.12
CA GLU A 55 6.53 -9.77 2.64
C GLU A 55 6.47 -10.37 1.24
N ARG A 56 5.49 -11.25 1.01
CA ARG A 56 5.27 -11.85 -0.31
C ARG A 56 5.00 -10.76 -1.36
N LEU A 57 4.19 -9.76 -0.98
CA LEU A 57 3.90 -8.64 -1.87
C LEU A 57 5.17 -7.85 -2.20
N PHE A 58 5.99 -7.56 -1.18
CA PHE A 58 7.23 -6.82 -1.41
C PHE A 58 8.19 -7.57 -2.33
N ILE A 59 8.30 -8.88 -2.16
CA ILE A 59 9.15 -9.71 -3.01
C ILE A 59 8.65 -9.68 -4.45
N PHE A 60 7.33 -9.82 -4.64
CA PHE A 60 6.74 -9.74 -5.96
C PHE A 60 7.03 -8.40 -6.63
N LEU A 61 6.79 -7.32 -5.91
CA LEU A 61 6.98 -5.97 -6.45
C LEU A 61 8.45 -5.68 -6.76
N ALA A 62 9.36 -6.20 -5.94
CA ALA A 62 10.81 -6.01 -6.17
C ALA A 62 11.28 -6.71 -7.44
N GLY A 63 10.65 -7.84 -7.79
CA GLY A 63 11.00 -8.59 -9.00
C GLY A 63 10.22 -8.20 -10.24
N LEU A 64 9.35 -7.20 -10.12
CA LEU A 64 8.38 -6.87 -11.14
C LEU A 64 9.01 -6.49 -12.48
N GLU A 65 10.14 -5.80 -12.46
CA GLU A 65 10.80 -5.35 -13.70
C GLU A 65 11.29 -6.50 -14.57
N LYS A 66 11.40 -7.70 -14.02
CA LYS A 66 11.80 -8.89 -14.76
C LYS A 66 10.63 -9.59 -15.41
N LEU A 67 9.42 -9.09 -15.20
CA LEU A 67 8.19 -9.68 -15.73
C LEU A 67 7.56 -8.73 -16.74
N THR A 68 6.87 -9.28 -17.72
CA THR A 68 6.12 -8.45 -18.67
C THR A 68 5.00 -7.66 -18.00
N ALA A 69 4.58 -8.12 -16.82
CA ALA A 69 3.51 -7.47 -16.03
C ALA A 69 3.80 -6.02 -15.71
N TYR A 70 5.08 -5.66 -15.52
CA TYR A 70 5.41 -4.29 -15.13
C TYR A 70 5.02 -3.25 -16.18
N LYS A 71 4.83 -3.67 -17.43
CA LYS A 71 4.48 -2.75 -18.51
C LYS A 71 3.16 -2.03 -18.25
N THR A 72 2.25 -2.67 -17.52
CA THR A 72 0.97 -2.05 -17.14
C THR A 72 1.19 -0.83 -16.25
N LEU A 73 2.24 -0.87 -15.41
CA LEU A 73 2.57 0.23 -14.50
C LEU A 73 3.68 1.13 -15.02
N SER A 74 4.25 0.84 -16.19
CA SER A 74 5.37 1.64 -16.72
C SER A 74 4.92 2.83 -17.55
N ASP A 75 3.63 2.96 -17.79
CA ASP A 75 3.06 4.09 -18.52
C ASP A 75 3.38 5.39 -17.77
N PRO A 76 3.91 6.42 -18.42
CA PRO A 76 4.20 7.70 -17.75
C PRO A 76 2.94 8.35 -17.18
N ARG A 77 1.75 7.98 -17.67
CA ARG A 77 0.50 8.49 -17.14
C ARG A 77 -0.22 7.37 -16.38
N LEU A 78 0.24 7.12 -15.18
CA LEU A 78 -0.39 6.11 -14.35
C LEU A 78 -1.75 6.59 -13.88
N THR A 79 -2.78 5.78 -14.10
CA THR A 79 -4.15 6.10 -13.72
C THR A 79 -4.66 5.10 -12.70
N ALA A 80 -5.74 5.47 -12.01
CA ALA A 80 -6.36 4.58 -11.03
C ALA A 80 -6.83 3.29 -11.68
N GLU A 81 -7.37 3.36 -12.90
CA GLU A 81 -7.81 2.18 -13.64
C GLU A 81 -6.66 1.23 -13.91
N ARG A 82 -5.50 1.78 -14.28
CA ARG A 82 -4.31 0.97 -14.54
C ARG A 82 -3.86 0.23 -13.29
N VAL A 83 -3.85 0.94 -12.16
CA VAL A 83 -3.46 0.35 -10.89
C VAL A 83 -4.42 -0.77 -10.50
N LYS A 84 -5.73 -0.53 -10.61
CA LYS A 84 -6.74 -1.53 -10.27
C LYS A 84 -6.67 -2.75 -11.19
N GLU A 85 -6.49 -2.52 -12.48
CA GLU A 85 -6.35 -3.59 -13.47
C GLU A 85 -5.15 -4.47 -13.16
N PHE A 86 -4.01 -3.84 -12.88
CA PHE A 86 -2.81 -4.56 -12.52
C PHE A 86 -3.02 -5.40 -11.27
N ALA A 87 -3.62 -4.79 -10.25
CA ALA A 87 -3.85 -5.48 -8.97
C ALA A 87 -4.77 -6.68 -9.15
N ALA A 88 -5.85 -6.52 -9.90
CA ALA A 88 -6.79 -7.61 -10.12
C ALA A 88 -6.15 -8.79 -10.84
N LYS A 89 -5.22 -8.51 -11.74
CA LYS A 89 -4.60 -9.56 -12.56
C LYS A 89 -3.41 -10.22 -11.86
N TYR A 90 -2.59 -9.43 -11.17
CA TYR A 90 -1.30 -9.92 -10.67
C TYR A 90 -1.20 -10.01 -9.15
N ILE A 91 -2.14 -9.42 -8.42
CA ILE A 91 -2.15 -9.47 -6.95
C ILE A 91 -3.54 -9.88 -6.47
N PRO A 92 -4.06 -11.02 -6.93
CA PRO A 92 -5.45 -11.39 -6.61
C PRO A 92 -5.65 -11.81 -5.15
N TYR A 93 -4.57 -12.09 -4.42
CA TYR A 93 -4.63 -12.50 -3.02
C TYR A 93 -4.71 -11.31 -2.05
N THR A 94 -4.60 -10.09 -2.57
CA THR A 94 -4.66 -8.88 -1.75
C THR A 94 -5.66 -7.92 -2.37
N GLU A 95 -6.59 -7.45 -1.56
CA GLU A 95 -7.53 -6.44 -2.03
C GLU A 95 -6.80 -5.11 -2.16
N VAL A 96 -6.86 -4.50 -3.34
CA VAL A 96 -6.19 -3.25 -3.64
C VAL A 96 -7.22 -2.22 -4.08
N SER A 97 -7.16 -1.03 -3.50
CA SER A 97 -8.04 0.06 -3.88
C SER A 97 -7.27 1.36 -3.95
N VAL A 98 -7.87 2.34 -4.62
CA VAL A 98 -7.29 3.67 -4.77
C VAL A 98 -8.12 4.64 -3.95
N GLU A 99 -7.45 5.40 -3.08
CA GLU A 99 -8.11 6.37 -2.22
C GLU A 99 -7.69 7.77 -2.63
N THR A 100 -8.66 8.58 -3.03
CA THR A 100 -8.41 9.95 -3.49
C THR A 100 -8.48 10.98 -2.36
N ASP A 101 -9.07 10.61 -1.23
CA ASP A 101 -9.17 11.50 -0.06
C ASP A 101 -7.98 11.25 0.85
N ALA A 102 -7.15 12.26 1.03
CA ALA A 102 -5.92 12.13 1.81
C ALA A 102 -6.16 11.79 3.28
N GLY A 103 -7.24 12.32 3.85
CA GLY A 103 -7.60 12.03 5.24
C GLY A 103 -8.08 10.60 5.40
N LYS A 104 -8.89 10.11 4.47
CA LYS A 104 -9.36 8.74 4.49
C LYS A 104 -8.20 7.76 4.29
N PHE A 105 -7.24 8.12 3.44
CA PHE A 105 -6.05 7.31 3.25
C PHE A 105 -5.32 7.09 4.58
N ALA A 106 -5.07 8.19 5.30
CA ALA A 106 -4.43 8.11 6.61
C ALA A 106 -5.24 7.26 7.59
N TYR A 107 -6.56 7.48 7.62
CA TYR A 107 -7.45 6.74 8.52
C TYR A 107 -7.40 5.23 8.25
N GLN A 108 -7.42 4.85 7.00
CA GLN A 108 -7.40 3.42 6.63
C GLN A 108 -6.10 2.75 7.07
N ILE A 109 -4.96 3.46 6.92
CA ILE A 109 -3.68 2.93 7.39
C ILE A 109 -3.69 2.78 8.91
N MET A 110 -4.21 3.78 9.61
CA MET A 110 -4.30 3.72 11.07
C MET A 110 -5.28 2.64 11.54
N SER A 111 -6.18 2.22 10.66
CA SER A 111 -7.13 1.14 10.96
C SER A 111 -6.57 -0.26 10.65
N GLY A 112 -5.35 -0.33 10.12
CA GLY A 112 -4.67 -1.61 9.96
C GLY A 112 -4.30 -2.03 8.54
N THR A 113 -4.67 -1.25 7.53
CA THR A 113 -4.26 -1.56 6.17
C THR A 113 -2.84 -1.03 5.92
N ALA A 114 -2.24 -1.45 4.81
CA ALA A 114 -1.02 -0.82 4.33
C ALA A 114 -1.40 0.21 3.28
N GLY A 115 -0.72 1.34 3.28
CA GLY A 115 -0.91 2.36 2.27
C GLY A 115 0.35 2.53 1.46
N MET A 116 0.19 2.88 0.19
CA MET A 116 1.34 3.11 -0.69
C MET A 116 1.18 4.44 -1.41
N LEU A 117 2.24 5.25 -1.33
CA LEU A 117 2.39 6.43 -2.17
C LEU A 117 3.29 6.01 -3.34
N PHE A 118 2.94 6.45 -4.54
CA PHE A 118 3.62 5.98 -5.73
C PHE A 118 4.06 7.18 -6.57
N GLU A 119 5.32 7.18 -6.98
CA GLU A 119 5.88 8.23 -7.82
C GLU A 119 5.10 8.28 -9.14
N ASP A 120 4.80 9.50 -9.60
CA ASP A 120 4.00 9.77 -10.80
C ASP A 120 2.51 9.41 -10.64
N PHE A 121 2.08 9.17 -9.39
CA PHE A 121 0.68 8.93 -9.08
C PHE A 121 0.37 9.67 -7.78
N GLY A 122 0.54 11.00 -7.82
CA GLY A 122 0.51 11.83 -6.61
C GLY A 122 -0.86 12.24 -6.12
N ALA A 123 -1.89 12.12 -6.96
CA ALA A 123 -3.22 12.61 -6.62
C ALA A 123 -4.02 11.64 -5.76
N ALA A 124 -3.46 10.49 -5.42
CA ALA A 124 -4.18 9.48 -4.66
C ALA A 124 -3.20 8.55 -3.95
N GLY A 125 -3.69 7.84 -2.96
CA GLY A 125 -2.96 6.77 -2.30
C GLY A 125 -3.51 5.42 -2.72
N ILE A 126 -2.70 4.39 -2.58
CA ILE A 126 -3.10 3.02 -2.89
C ILE A 126 -3.23 2.28 -1.56
N ILE A 127 -4.36 1.62 -1.35
CA ILE A 127 -4.61 0.86 -0.13
C ILE A 127 -4.47 -0.63 -0.44
N LEU A 128 -3.67 -1.29 0.40
CA LEU A 128 -3.43 -2.73 0.30
C LEU A 128 -4.00 -3.36 1.56
N ASP A 129 -5.07 -4.14 1.42
CA ASP A 129 -5.69 -4.74 2.60
C ASP A 129 -4.97 -6.01 2.98
N VAL A 130 -3.92 -5.84 3.77
CA VAL A 130 -3.07 -6.91 4.28
C VAL A 130 -3.24 -7.07 5.78
N ARG A 131 -4.42 -6.71 6.30
CA ARG A 131 -4.68 -6.79 7.74
C ARG A 131 -4.63 -8.23 8.22
N SER A 132 -4.09 -8.38 9.43
CA SER A 132 -4.12 -9.66 10.10
C SER A 132 -5.45 -9.77 10.83
N TYR A 133 -6.34 -10.59 10.30
CA TYR A 133 -7.64 -10.81 10.95
C TYR A 133 -7.49 -11.84 12.04
N PRO A 134 -8.26 -11.73 13.13
CA PRO A 134 -8.28 -12.79 14.14
C PRO A 134 -8.67 -14.09 13.46
N THR A 135 -7.98 -15.17 13.79
CA THR A 135 -8.25 -16.47 13.19
C THR A 135 -9.62 -16.93 13.56
N ARG A 136 -10.29 -17.32 12.61
CA ARG A 136 -11.63 -17.84 12.83
C ARG A 136 -11.60 -19.29 13.00
N GLY A 137 -11.15 -18.91 13.21
CA GLY A 137 -11.05 -19.70 13.34
C GLY A 137 -11.33 -20.16 13.21
N ILE A 138 -11.19 -20.06 13.05
CA ILE A 138 -11.28 -20.15 12.86
C ILE A 138 -11.91 -20.44 12.58
N GLU A 139 -12.13 -20.55 12.07
CA GLU A 139 -12.55 -20.51 11.78
C GLU A 139 -13.02 -21.08 11.73
N GLN A 140 -13.10 -21.71 11.86
CA GLN A 140 -13.24 -21.92 11.95
C GLN A 140 -13.68 -22.45 12.21
N SER A 141 -14.02 -22.97 12.13
CA SER A 141 -14.06 -23.18 12.51
C SER A 141 -14.52 -23.76 12.79
N GLU A 142 -14.71 -24.08 12.54
CA GLU A 142 -14.67 -24.19 12.90
C GLU A 142 -14.89 -24.67 13.21
N ASN A 143 -15.32 -25.15 13.03
CA ASN A 143 -15.07 -25.31 13.46
C ASN A 143 -15.18 -25.66 13.85
N ASP A 144 -15.52 -25.83 13.61
CA ASP A 144 -15.11 -25.82 14.04
C ASP A 144 -15.07 -26.11 14.34
N ARG A 145 -15.37 -26.46 14.30
CA ARG A 145 -14.78 -26.35 14.49
C ARG A 145 -14.57 -26.50 14.79
#